data_62c8997d0c0f1c383073a3f753d7491c
#
_entry.id   62c8997d0c0f1c383073a3f753d7491c
#
_cell.length_a   1.000
_cell.length_b   1.000
_cell.length_c   1.000
_cell.angle_alpha   90.00
_cell.angle_beta   90.00
_cell.angle_gamma   90.00
#
_symmetry.space_group_name_H-M   'P 1'
#
loop_
_entity.id
_entity.type
_entity.pdbx_description
1 polymer ?
#
loop_
_entity_poly.entity_id
_entity_poly.type
_entity_poly.pdbx_seq_one_letter_code
_entity_poly.pdbx_strand_id
1 'polypeptide(L)'
;MKYQANSTALSQSTDCLIIGIYENNEFTKSFNEIDQITQGYLSQLAQSQDLSGKIGQATLLHSLPNLATKRVLVAGCGKKGETTERQFKQIIQRVTQTLKELNIKQAVNNLTDVEIKDRDLFWNVRFTVETIEHSLYQFDEFKSKKADAISLQEIIFNIDDAQAKQAIAEAQAIANGVKAARNIANMPPNICTPAYLAEQAKKLAETSTALSLDVVDEEDMTKLGMNAYLAVSRGSQNPAYMSILHFNNAPDKNAKPIVLVGKGLTFDAGGISLKPAADMDEMKYDMCGAASVFGTMKAIAELNLPLNVIGVLAGCENLPDGNAYRPGDILTTMNGLTVEVLNTDAEGRLVLCDALTYVERFEPQYVIDVATLTGACVVALGQHNSGLVSTDDVLAEQLLQAAHQTTDKAWRLPLSEEYQEQLKSPFADLANIGGRWGGAITAGAFLSNFTKKYTWAHLDIAGTAWLQGANKGATGRPVSLLTQFLINQTK
;
A
#
# COMPACT_ATOMS: atom_id res chain seq x y z
N MET A 1 3.74 7.79 16.03
CA MET A 1 2.84 8.07 17.18
C MET A 1 2.74 6.83 18.05
N LYS A 2 2.47 6.94 19.34
CA LYS A 2 2.27 5.80 20.24
C LYS A 2 0.76 5.50 20.37
N TYR A 3 0.40 4.22 20.36
CA TYR A 3 -0.98 3.76 20.56
C TYR A 3 -1.02 2.73 21.66
N GLN A 4 -2.08 2.77 22.49
CA GLN A 4 -2.32 1.82 23.57
C GLN A 4 -3.80 1.46 23.64
N ALA A 5 -4.12 0.27 24.16
CA ALA A 5 -5.47 -0.14 24.54
C ALA A 5 -5.48 -0.38 26.05
N ASN A 6 -6.10 0.54 26.79
CA ASN A 6 -6.21 0.50 28.25
C ASN A 6 -7.55 1.09 28.66
N SER A 7 -8.24 0.45 29.61
CA SER A 7 -9.45 1.03 30.20
C SER A 7 -9.07 2.19 31.12
N THR A 8 -9.66 3.36 30.86
CA THR A 8 -9.46 4.58 31.64
C THR A 8 -10.83 5.13 32.04
N ALA A 9 -11.01 5.47 33.31
CA ALA A 9 -12.24 6.11 33.72
C ALA A 9 -12.41 7.47 33.04
N LEU A 10 -13.56 7.75 32.43
CA LEU A 10 -13.81 9.02 31.71
C LEU A 10 -13.75 10.25 32.61
N SER A 11 -13.89 10.06 33.93
CA SER A 11 -13.67 11.11 34.94
C SER A 11 -12.21 11.46 35.18
N GLN A 12 -11.25 10.61 34.72
CA GLN A 12 -9.82 10.85 34.85
C GLN A 12 -9.36 11.95 33.87
N SER A 13 -8.44 12.81 34.35
CA SER A 13 -7.92 13.91 33.53
C SER A 13 -7.03 13.39 32.41
N THR A 14 -7.30 13.86 31.18
CA THR A 14 -6.46 13.70 29.99
C THR A 14 -6.45 15.02 29.23
N ASP A 15 -5.59 15.14 28.20
CA ASP A 15 -5.55 16.38 27.40
C ASP A 15 -6.80 16.54 26.53
N CYS A 16 -7.33 15.44 25.99
CA CYS A 16 -8.55 15.42 25.17
C CYS A 16 -9.25 14.07 25.23
N LEU A 17 -10.57 14.06 25.42
CA LEU A 17 -11.44 12.91 25.20
C LEU A 17 -12.08 13.00 23.82
N ILE A 18 -12.16 11.87 23.11
CA ILE A 18 -12.84 11.76 21.83
C ILE A 18 -14.05 10.85 22.05
N ILE A 19 -15.25 11.32 21.72
CA ILE A 19 -16.50 10.56 21.84
C ILE A 19 -17.34 10.71 20.56
N GLY A 20 -18.23 9.77 20.31
CA GLY A 20 -19.15 9.79 19.18
C GLY A 20 -20.56 10.21 19.55
N ILE A 21 -21.25 10.84 18.61
CA ILE A 21 -22.70 11.09 18.67
C ILE A 21 -23.34 10.64 17.36
N TYR A 22 -24.49 9.95 17.44
CA TYR A 22 -25.27 9.59 16.26
C TYR A 22 -26.30 10.68 15.90
N GLU A 23 -26.86 10.61 14.72
CA GLU A 23 -28.01 11.44 14.31
C GLU A 23 -29.25 11.13 15.18
N ASN A 24 -30.25 12.01 15.15
CA ASN A 24 -31.54 11.85 15.82
C ASN A 24 -31.45 11.74 17.37
N ASN A 25 -30.43 12.36 17.97
CA ASN A 25 -30.18 12.31 19.42
C ASN A 25 -30.01 10.89 19.96
N GLU A 26 -29.44 10.00 19.16
CA GLU A 26 -28.94 8.72 19.61
C GLU A 26 -27.47 8.86 20.06
N PHE A 27 -27.09 8.19 21.14
CA PHE A 27 -25.83 8.44 21.82
C PHE A 27 -25.00 7.16 21.93
N THR A 28 -23.68 7.31 21.82
CA THR A 28 -22.73 6.24 22.12
C THR A 28 -22.65 6.00 23.63
N LYS A 29 -22.05 4.88 24.05
CA LYS A 29 -21.88 4.57 25.48
C LYS A 29 -21.07 5.67 26.19
N SER A 30 -19.93 6.05 25.62
CA SER A 30 -19.05 7.08 26.17
C SER A 30 -19.73 8.47 26.21
N PHE A 31 -20.56 8.81 25.23
CA PHE A 31 -21.35 10.05 25.27
C PHE A 31 -22.29 10.05 26.50
N ASN A 32 -23.04 8.98 26.70
CA ASN A 32 -23.97 8.88 27.86
C ASN A 32 -23.23 8.96 29.20
N GLU A 33 -22.07 8.34 29.35
CA GLU A 33 -21.25 8.41 30.55
C GLU A 33 -20.76 9.83 30.83
N ILE A 34 -20.27 10.55 29.81
CA ILE A 34 -19.87 11.97 29.97
C ILE A 34 -21.07 12.86 30.25
N ASP A 35 -22.21 12.61 29.59
CA ASP A 35 -23.45 13.36 29.86
C ASP A 35 -23.92 13.24 31.29
N GLN A 36 -23.85 12.04 31.91
CA GLN A 36 -24.13 11.83 33.32
C GLN A 36 -23.17 12.62 34.22
N ILE A 37 -21.86 12.59 33.96
CA ILE A 37 -20.86 13.33 34.73
C ILE A 37 -21.15 14.85 34.63
N THR A 38 -21.53 15.33 33.45
CA THR A 38 -21.81 16.74 33.16
C THR A 38 -23.27 17.14 33.50
N GLN A 39 -24.05 16.26 34.13
CA GLN A 39 -25.44 16.49 34.56
C GLN A 39 -26.39 16.89 33.43
N GLY A 40 -26.28 16.21 32.28
CA GLY A 40 -27.13 16.43 31.10
C GLY A 40 -26.71 17.56 30.19
N TYR A 41 -25.50 18.11 30.37
CA TYR A 41 -25.02 19.24 29.57
C TYR A 41 -24.84 18.88 28.11
N LEU A 42 -24.31 17.69 27.79
CA LEU A 42 -24.12 17.26 26.38
C LEU A 42 -25.47 17.03 25.68
N SER A 43 -26.43 16.43 26.40
CA SER A 43 -27.79 16.23 25.88
C SER A 43 -28.50 17.56 25.58
N GLN A 44 -28.29 18.60 26.39
CA GLN A 44 -28.82 19.95 26.13
C GLN A 44 -28.21 20.53 24.84
N LEU A 45 -26.88 20.39 24.63
CA LEU A 45 -26.23 20.84 23.42
C LEU A 45 -26.69 20.06 22.17
N ALA A 46 -27.00 18.77 22.31
CA ALA A 46 -27.56 17.96 21.23
C ALA A 46 -29.00 18.41 20.87
N GLN A 47 -29.84 18.73 21.88
CA GLN A 47 -31.20 19.23 21.67
C GLN A 47 -31.22 20.62 21.02
N SER A 48 -30.29 21.52 21.39
CA SER A 48 -30.14 22.84 20.75
C SER A 48 -29.50 22.78 19.37
N GLN A 49 -29.09 21.60 18.89
CA GLN A 49 -28.38 21.36 17.63
C GLN A 49 -26.95 21.96 17.58
N ASP A 50 -26.37 22.33 18.72
CA ASP A 50 -24.96 22.73 18.81
C ASP A 50 -24.01 21.52 18.64
N LEU A 51 -24.50 20.33 18.94
CA LEU A 51 -23.86 19.06 18.60
C LEU A 51 -24.67 18.34 17.51
N SER A 52 -23.97 17.79 16.54
CA SER A 52 -24.59 17.11 15.41
C SER A 52 -23.97 15.73 15.19
N GLY A 53 -24.81 14.72 14.97
CA GLY A 53 -24.41 13.38 14.57
C GLY A 53 -24.00 13.23 13.12
N LYS A 54 -24.06 14.30 12.30
CA LYS A 54 -23.76 14.22 10.86
C LYS A 54 -22.29 13.85 10.60
N ILE A 55 -22.07 12.91 9.67
CA ILE A 55 -20.74 12.50 9.23
C ILE A 55 -19.89 13.71 8.82
N GLY A 56 -18.62 13.71 9.24
CA GLY A 56 -17.66 14.77 8.91
C GLY A 56 -17.73 16.00 9.79
N GLN A 57 -18.63 16.03 10.77
CA GLN A 57 -18.64 17.08 11.81
C GLN A 57 -17.86 16.62 13.04
N ALA A 58 -17.13 17.54 13.64
CA ALA A 58 -16.47 17.35 14.92
C ALA A 58 -16.46 18.67 15.68
N THR A 59 -17.01 18.67 16.89
CA THR A 59 -17.13 19.84 17.74
C THR A 59 -16.22 19.71 18.95
N LEU A 60 -15.34 20.68 19.15
CA LEU A 60 -14.44 20.73 20.29
C LEU A 60 -15.09 21.54 21.41
N LEU A 61 -15.34 20.91 22.54
CA LEU A 61 -15.87 21.53 23.74
C LEU A 61 -14.75 21.73 24.78
N HIS A 62 -14.83 22.84 25.50
CA HIS A 62 -13.84 23.20 26.52
C HIS A 62 -14.48 23.26 27.90
N SER A 63 -13.77 22.74 28.91
CA SER A 63 -14.07 22.92 30.33
C SER A 63 -15.52 22.55 30.69
N LEU A 64 -15.94 21.33 30.36
CA LEU A 64 -17.27 20.83 30.69
C LEU A 64 -17.50 20.77 32.22
N PRO A 65 -18.73 21.00 32.70
CA PRO A 65 -19.04 20.93 34.11
C PRO A 65 -18.68 19.54 34.71
N ASN A 66 -18.10 19.53 35.91
CA ASN A 66 -17.77 18.34 36.67
C ASN A 66 -16.79 17.35 35.98
N LEU A 67 -16.22 17.70 34.84
CA LEU A 67 -15.27 16.87 34.13
C LEU A 67 -13.84 17.42 34.30
N ALA A 68 -12.93 16.53 34.74
CA ALA A 68 -11.50 16.90 34.96
C ALA A 68 -10.76 17.19 33.65
N THR A 69 -11.17 16.53 32.57
CA THR A 69 -10.60 16.72 31.23
C THR A 69 -11.05 18.06 30.64
N LYS A 70 -10.08 18.87 30.16
CA LYS A 70 -10.37 20.23 29.68
C LYS A 70 -10.97 20.27 28.27
N ARG A 71 -10.81 19.22 27.47
CA ARG A 71 -11.25 19.18 26.07
C ARG A 71 -12.01 17.88 25.78
N VAL A 72 -13.17 18.01 25.17
CA VAL A 72 -13.96 16.89 24.66
C VAL A 72 -14.22 17.14 23.18
N LEU A 73 -13.74 16.26 22.32
CA LEU A 73 -13.99 16.27 20.88
C LEU A 73 -15.16 15.32 20.59
N VAL A 74 -16.30 15.88 20.21
CA VAL A 74 -17.51 15.15 19.85
C VAL A 74 -17.56 14.97 18.34
N ALA A 75 -17.50 13.74 17.86
CA ALA A 75 -17.53 13.38 16.45
C ALA A 75 -18.92 12.89 16.02
N GLY A 76 -19.46 13.44 14.94
CA GLY A 76 -20.69 12.98 14.31
C GLY A 76 -20.48 11.64 13.59
N CYS A 77 -21.25 10.62 13.96
CA CYS A 77 -21.09 9.23 13.55
C CYS A 77 -22.20 8.74 12.59
N GLY A 78 -23.09 9.62 12.12
CA GLY A 78 -24.19 9.25 11.24
C GLY A 78 -25.32 8.54 11.98
N LYS A 79 -26.04 7.68 11.27
CA LYS A 79 -27.09 6.85 11.87
C LYS A 79 -26.52 5.63 12.54
N LYS A 80 -27.03 5.30 13.70
CA LYS A 80 -26.60 4.14 14.50
C LYS A 80 -26.77 2.83 13.69
N GLY A 81 -25.73 2.00 13.68
CA GLY A 81 -25.71 0.71 12.97
C GLY A 81 -25.60 0.80 11.43
N GLU A 82 -25.64 2.02 10.83
CA GLU A 82 -25.57 2.21 9.39
C GLU A 82 -24.21 2.79 8.92
N THR A 83 -23.29 3.11 9.83
CA THR A 83 -21.98 3.72 9.49
C THR A 83 -21.15 2.77 8.65
N THR A 84 -20.89 3.17 7.40
CA THR A 84 -20.05 2.42 6.46
C THR A 84 -18.57 2.67 6.70
N GLU A 85 -17.68 1.80 6.19
CA GLU A 85 -16.21 1.98 6.24
C GLU A 85 -15.76 3.35 5.71
N ARG A 86 -16.33 3.80 4.59
CA ARG A 86 -16.04 5.11 4.00
C ARG A 86 -16.42 6.25 4.94
N GLN A 87 -17.58 6.16 5.57
CA GLN A 87 -18.05 7.15 6.52
C GLN A 87 -17.18 7.14 7.78
N PHE A 88 -16.82 5.97 8.28
CA PHE A 88 -15.91 5.85 9.42
C PHE A 88 -14.54 6.45 9.12
N LYS A 89 -14.00 6.21 7.92
CA LYS A 89 -12.77 6.89 7.47
C LYS A 89 -12.90 8.41 7.53
N GLN A 90 -14.01 8.97 7.07
CA GLN A 90 -14.26 10.42 7.12
C GLN A 90 -14.32 10.95 8.56
N ILE A 91 -14.93 10.18 9.49
CA ILE A 91 -14.98 10.51 10.92
C ILE A 91 -13.55 10.58 11.48
N ILE A 92 -12.75 9.52 11.29
CA ILE A 92 -11.37 9.48 11.81
C ILE A 92 -10.50 10.57 11.17
N GLN A 93 -10.63 10.83 9.87
CA GLN A 93 -9.92 11.91 9.20
C GLN A 93 -10.26 13.28 9.79
N ARG A 94 -11.56 13.54 10.04
CA ARG A 94 -12.00 14.81 10.64
C ARG A 94 -11.51 14.96 12.07
N VAL A 95 -11.60 13.90 12.89
CA VAL A 95 -11.04 13.87 14.24
C VAL A 95 -9.54 14.15 14.22
N THR A 96 -8.80 13.45 13.37
CA THR A 96 -7.33 13.61 13.23
C THR A 96 -6.97 15.04 12.83
N GLN A 97 -7.70 15.63 11.87
CA GLN A 97 -7.48 17.02 11.45
C GLN A 97 -7.65 17.98 12.64
N THR A 98 -8.71 17.80 13.42
CA THR A 98 -8.94 18.65 14.60
C THR A 98 -7.84 18.47 15.65
N LEU A 99 -7.46 17.23 15.96
CA LEU A 99 -6.40 16.93 16.94
C LEU A 99 -5.04 17.50 16.53
N LYS A 100 -4.73 17.50 15.21
CA LYS A 100 -3.48 18.05 14.65
C LYS A 100 -3.32 19.55 14.97
N GLU A 101 -4.41 20.27 15.04
CA GLU A 101 -4.43 21.73 15.30
C GLU A 101 -4.32 22.06 16.80
N LEU A 102 -4.48 21.06 17.68
CA LEU A 102 -4.44 21.24 19.11
C LEU A 102 -3.03 21.08 19.66
N ASN A 103 -2.69 21.93 20.64
CA ASN A 103 -1.48 21.74 21.45
C ASN A 103 -1.78 20.77 22.62
N ILE A 104 -1.79 19.47 22.30
CA ILE A 104 -2.03 18.36 23.23
C ILE A 104 -0.99 17.27 23.00
N LYS A 105 -0.67 16.50 24.03
CA LYS A 105 0.25 15.37 23.93
C LYS A 105 -0.46 14.02 23.84
N GLN A 106 -1.64 13.92 24.44
CA GLN A 106 -2.38 12.68 24.59
C GLN A 106 -3.86 12.88 24.29
N ALA A 107 -4.48 11.89 23.66
CA ALA A 107 -5.93 11.81 23.49
C ALA A 107 -6.44 10.42 23.85
N VAL A 108 -7.62 10.35 24.52
CA VAL A 108 -8.33 9.10 24.79
C VAL A 108 -9.45 8.94 23.77
N ASN A 109 -9.39 7.87 23.02
CA ASN A 109 -10.32 7.57 21.93
C ASN A 109 -11.39 6.58 22.37
N ASN A 110 -12.66 7.00 22.35
CA ASN A 110 -13.82 6.18 22.65
C ASN A 110 -14.66 5.84 21.39
N LEU A 111 -14.13 6.06 20.17
CA LEU A 111 -14.83 5.70 18.93
C LEU A 111 -14.88 4.18 18.68
N THR A 112 -14.30 3.38 19.56
CA THR A 112 -14.54 1.93 19.66
C THR A 112 -16.00 1.59 20.00
N ASP A 113 -16.75 2.56 20.55
CA ASP A 113 -18.18 2.47 20.81
C ASP A 113 -19.05 2.61 19.54
N VAL A 114 -18.46 3.07 18.44
CA VAL A 114 -19.20 3.30 17.20
C VAL A 114 -19.42 1.97 16.46
N GLU A 115 -20.69 1.65 16.22
CA GLU A 115 -21.08 0.48 15.45
C GLU A 115 -20.82 0.73 13.95
N ILE A 116 -19.95 -0.09 13.34
CA ILE A 116 -19.60 -0.01 11.92
C ILE A 116 -20.22 -1.22 11.23
N LYS A 117 -20.94 -0.97 10.14
CA LYS A 117 -21.64 -2.02 9.41
C LYS A 117 -20.68 -3.12 8.96
N ASP A 118 -21.00 -4.38 9.32
CA ASP A 118 -20.27 -5.60 8.96
C ASP A 118 -18.78 -5.62 9.40
N ARG A 119 -18.44 -4.83 10.46
CA ARG A 119 -17.09 -4.75 11.01
C ARG A 119 -17.08 -4.89 12.54
N ASP A 120 -16.03 -5.57 13.02
CA ASP A 120 -15.82 -5.84 14.45
C ASP A 120 -14.90 -4.81 15.13
N LEU A 121 -14.66 -5.01 16.43
CA LEU A 121 -13.77 -4.18 17.23
C LEU A 121 -12.32 -4.22 16.70
N PHE A 122 -11.84 -5.40 16.31
CA PHE A 122 -10.49 -5.54 15.79
C PHE A 122 -10.28 -4.65 14.56
N TRP A 123 -11.22 -4.72 13.61
CA TRP A 123 -11.20 -3.89 12.42
C TRP A 123 -11.29 -2.40 12.76
N ASN A 124 -12.19 -2.01 13.68
CA ASN A 124 -12.36 -0.61 14.10
C ASN A 124 -11.04 -0.02 14.61
N VAL A 125 -10.37 -0.69 15.55
CA VAL A 125 -9.12 -0.22 16.16
C VAL A 125 -8.01 -0.15 15.11
N ARG A 126 -7.83 -1.21 14.34
CA ARG A 126 -6.82 -1.30 13.28
C ARG A 126 -7.00 -0.20 12.24
N PHE A 127 -8.20 -0.08 11.69
CA PHE A 127 -8.52 0.92 10.66
C PHE A 127 -8.38 2.35 11.18
N THR A 128 -8.69 2.58 12.45
CA THR A 128 -8.49 3.89 13.10
C THR A 128 -7.01 4.26 13.11
N VAL A 129 -6.12 3.37 13.56
CA VAL A 129 -4.67 3.62 13.60
C VAL A 129 -4.12 3.86 12.20
N GLU A 130 -4.42 2.98 11.24
CA GLU A 130 -3.96 3.14 9.85
C GLU A 130 -4.45 4.46 9.23
N THR A 131 -5.71 4.85 9.49
CA THR A 131 -6.27 6.11 8.98
C THR A 131 -5.62 7.33 9.61
N ILE A 132 -5.32 7.31 10.90
CA ILE A 132 -4.62 8.40 11.59
C ILE A 132 -3.21 8.56 11.03
N GLU A 133 -2.42 7.48 10.94
CA GLU A 133 -1.05 7.52 10.41
C GLU A 133 -1.02 7.97 8.95
N HIS A 134 -1.99 7.52 8.14
CA HIS A 134 -2.15 7.99 6.77
C HIS A 134 -2.44 9.50 6.69
N SER A 135 -3.29 10.02 7.59
CA SER A 135 -3.71 11.43 7.62
C SER A 135 -2.62 12.36 8.15
N LEU A 136 -1.74 11.85 9.00
CA LEU A 136 -0.63 12.60 9.59
C LEU A 136 0.64 12.55 8.74
N TYR A 137 0.67 11.70 7.71
CA TYR A 137 1.85 11.57 6.85
C TYR A 137 2.16 12.88 6.13
N GLN A 138 3.44 13.26 6.15
CA GLN A 138 3.98 14.42 5.44
C GLN A 138 5.28 14.02 4.76
N PHE A 139 5.50 14.56 3.56
CA PHE A 139 6.75 14.45 2.83
C PHE A 139 7.22 15.86 2.47
N ASP A 140 8.17 16.36 3.24
CA ASP A 140 8.69 17.72 3.09
C ASP A 140 10.22 17.76 3.07
N GLU A 141 10.85 16.61 2.74
CA GLU A 141 12.31 16.42 2.83
C GLU A 141 13.08 17.49 2.05
N PHE A 142 12.57 17.91 0.90
CA PHE A 142 13.21 18.90 0.02
C PHE A 142 12.69 20.34 0.22
N LYS A 143 11.77 20.57 1.17
CA LYS A 143 11.29 21.91 1.44
C LYS A 143 12.24 22.62 2.39
N SER A 144 12.58 23.89 2.10
CA SER A 144 13.37 24.74 2.97
C SER A 144 12.66 25.06 4.30
N LYS A 145 11.33 25.20 4.25
CA LYS A 145 10.48 25.32 5.45
C LYS A 145 9.74 24.01 5.66
N LYS A 146 10.09 23.30 6.72
CA LYS A 146 9.41 22.08 7.14
C LYS A 146 8.02 22.39 7.70
N ALA A 147 7.13 21.42 7.65
CA ALA A 147 5.85 21.52 8.35
C ALA A 147 6.06 21.57 9.87
N ASP A 148 5.15 22.24 10.57
CA ASP A 148 5.19 22.29 12.02
C ASP A 148 5.04 20.90 12.63
N ALA A 149 5.80 20.63 13.68
CA ALA A 149 5.72 19.36 14.39
C ALA A 149 4.35 19.21 15.07
N ILE A 150 3.76 18.03 14.93
CA ILE A 150 2.49 17.70 15.57
C ILE A 150 2.75 17.47 17.07
N SER A 151 2.01 18.18 17.92
CA SER A 151 2.17 18.08 19.40
C SER A 151 1.66 16.75 19.93
N LEU A 152 0.64 16.15 19.32
CA LEU A 152 0.05 14.88 19.71
C LEU A 152 1.06 13.73 19.58
N GLN A 153 1.31 13.01 20.66
CA GLN A 153 2.30 11.93 20.77
C GLN A 153 1.67 10.56 21.02
N GLU A 154 0.49 10.54 21.67
CA GLU A 154 -0.13 9.30 22.10
C GLU A 154 -1.65 9.33 21.94
N ILE A 155 -2.21 8.20 21.49
CA ILE A 155 -3.65 7.92 21.48
C ILE A 155 -3.90 6.65 22.27
N ILE A 156 -4.81 6.73 23.25
CA ILE A 156 -5.25 5.60 24.07
C ILE A 156 -6.66 5.22 23.61
N PHE A 157 -6.82 4.00 23.12
CA PHE A 157 -8.13 3.39 22.95
C PHE A 157 -8.67 2.99 24.30
N ASN A 158 -9.83 3.52 24.69
CA ASN A 158 -10.41 3.30 26.01
C ASN A 158 -11.08 1.93 26.12
N ILE A 159 -10.27 0.91 26.02
CA ILE A 159 -10.69 -0.49 26.12
C ILE A 159 -9.50 -1.34 26.58
N ASP A 160 -9.71 -2.25 27.51
CA ASP A 160 -8.72 -3.27 27.89
C ASP A 160 -9.14 -4.61 27.28
N ASP A 161 -8.68 -4.84 26.07
CA ASP A 161 -9.02 -6.01 25.28
C ASP A 161 -7.79 -6.52 24.51
N ALA A 162 -7.60 -7.84 24.47
CA ALA A 162 -6.45 -8.47 23.83
C ALA A 162 -6.48 -8.30 22.30
N GLN A 163 -7.67 -8.36 21.69
CA GLN A 163 -7.83 -8.18 20.24
C GLN A 163 -7.53 -6.73 19.86
N ALA A 164 -7.92 -5.75 20.68
CA ALA A 164 -7.57 -4.35 20.47
C ALA A 164 -6.03 -4.12 20.52
N LYS A 165 -5.34 -4.76 21.48
CA LYS A 165 -3.87 -4.71 21.55
C LYS A 165 -3.20 -5.32 20.34
N GLN A 166 -3.69 -6.46 19.88
CA GLN A 166 -3.21 -7.09 18.64
C GLN A 166 -3.48 -6.21 17.40
N ALA A 167 -4.69 -5.65 17.29
CA ALA A 167 -5.07 -4.76 16.21
C ALA A 167 -4.15 -3.53 16.12
N ILE A 168 -3.77 -2.94 17.26
CA ILE A 168 -2.80 -1.83 17.34
C ILE A 168 -1.43 -2.27 16.81
N ALA A 169 -0.92 -3.43 17.26
CA ALA A 169 0.39 -3.91 16.84
C ALA A 169 0.45 -4.16 15.32
N GLU A 170 -0.58 -4.83 14.77
CA GLU A 170 -0.68 -5.04 13.33
C GLU A 170 -0.79 -3.72 12.55
N ALA A 171 -1.65 -2.81 13.02
CA ALA A 171 -1.86 -1.52 12.37
C ALA A 171 -0.59 -0.66 12.35
N GLN A 172 0.18 -0.62 13.46
CA GLN A 172 1.42 0.15 13.53
C GLN A 172 2.47 -0.37 12.55
N ALA A 173 2.67 -1.69 12.49
CA ALA A 173 3.61 -2.30 11.56
C ALA A 173 3.21 -2.03 10.10
N ILE A 174 1.93 -2.17 9.77
CA ILE A 174 1.40 -1.88 8.43
C ILE A 174 1.56 -0.40 8.10
N ALA A 175 1.20 0.50 9.01
CA ALA A 175 1.35 1.94 8.79
C ALA A 175 2.81 2.35 8.61
N ASN A 176 3.76 1.71 9.33
CA ASN A 176 5.19 1.90 9.14
C ASN A 176 5.65 1.41 7.77
N GLY A 177 5.13 0.28 7.29
CA GLY A 177 5.37 -0.24 5.95
C GLY A 177 4.82 0.70 4.87
N VAL A 178 3.58 1.16 5.00
CA VAL A 178 2.96 2.15 4.11
C VAL A 178 3.77 3.44 4.08
N LYS A 179 4.20 3.94 5.23
CA LYS A 179 5.04 5.14 5.32
C LYS A 179 6.38 4.95 4.62
N ALA A 180 7.02 3.80 4.79
CA ALA A 180 8.29 3.49 4.14
C ALA A 180 8.15 3.42 2.62
N ALA A 181 7.10 2.76 2.10
CA ALA A 181 6.78 2.73 0.67
C ALA A 181 6.53 4.14 0.11
N ARG A 182 5.76 4.96 0.81
CA ARG A 182 5.49 6.35 0.43
C ARG A 182 6.75 7.22 0.42
N ASN A 183 7.63 7.04 1.39
CA ASN A 183 8.88 7.81 1.47
C ASN A 183 9.76 7.53 0.26
N ILE A 184 9.94 6.26 -0.12
CA ILE A 184 10.73 5.88 -1.30
C ILE A 184 10.05 6.41 -2.57
N ALA A 185 8.75 6.17 -2.75
CA ALA A 185 8.04 6.53 -3.97
C ALA A 185 7.90 8.05 -4.17
N ASN A 186 7.90 8.84 -3.10
CA ASN A 186 7.85 10.30 -3.21
C ASN A 186 9.21 10.94 -3.49
N MET A 187 10.31 10.19 -3.39
CA MET A 187 11.63 10.70 -3.77
C MET A 187 11.65 11.14 -5.24
N PRO A 188 12.36 12.22 -5.57
CA PRO A 188 12.53 12.62 -6.95
C PRO A 188 13.48 11.65 -7.69
N PRO A 189 13.31 11.46 -9.01
CA PRO A 189 14.04 10.43 -9.76
C PRO A 189 15.55 10.68 -9.86
N ASN A 190 16.02 11.92 -9.69
CA ASN A 190 17.45 12.23 -9.59
C ASN A 190 18.10 11.72 -8.28
N ILE A 191 17.29 11.24 -7.32
CA ILE A 191 17.75 10.60 -6.09
C ILE A 191 17.33 9.14 -6.07
N CYS A 192 16.04 8.86 -6.32
CA CYS A 192 15.52 7.50 -6.38
C CYS A 192 15.92 6.83 -7.69
N THR A 193 17.19 6.43 -7.80
CA THR A 193 17.73 5.60 -8.88
C THR A 193 17.64 4.11 -8.52
N PRO A 194 17.91 3.16 -9.44
CA PRO A 194 17.96 1.74 -9.08
C PRO A 194 18.97 1.44 -7.96
N ALA A 195 20.11 2.13 -7.92
CA ALA A 195 21.09 2.02 -6.86
C ALA A 195 20.55 2.50 -5.50
N TYR A 196 19.72 3.56 -5.48
CA TYR A 196 19.05 4.00 -4.26
C TYR A 196 18.10 2.95 -3.72
N LEU A 197 17.33 2.26 -4.58
CA LEU A 197 16.47 1.15 -4.15
C LEU A 197 17.28 0.04 -3.50
N ALA A 198 18.42 -0.34 -4.10
CA ALA A 198 19.32 -1.35 -3.55
C ALA A 198 19.91 -0.91 -2.20
N GLU A 199 20.27 0.36 -2.05
CA GLU A 199 20.74 0.91 -0.76
C GLU A 199 19.66 0.88 0.32
N GLN A 200 18.41 1.23 -0.02
CA GLN A 200 17.29 1.13 0.92
C GLN A 200 17.01 -0.33 1.32
N ALA A 201 17.08 -1.27 0.38
CA ALA A 201 16.94 -2.69 0.66
C ALA A 201 18.04 -3.17 1.63
N LYS A 202 19.29 -2.71 1.44
CA LYS A 202 20.40 -3.00 2.35
C LYS A 202 20.13 -2.48 3.76
N LYS A 203 19.71 -1.23 3.88
CA LYS A 203 19.35 -0.63 5.19
C LYS A 203 18.23 -1.39 5.88
N LEU A 204 17.24 -1.87 5.13
CA LEU A 204 16.16 -2.69 5.69
C LEU A 204 16.69 -4.06 6.17
N ALA A 205 17.55 -4.71 5.40
CA ALA A 205 18.14 -5.99 5.79
C ALA A 205 18.93 -5.90 7.11
N GLU A 206 19.53 -4.75 7.39
CA GLU A 206 20.28 -4.51 8.63
C GLU A 206 19.38 -4.32 9.88
N THR A 207 18.06 -4.18 9.71
CA THR A 207 17.12 -3.93 10.83
C THR A 207 16.70 -5.19 11.58
N SER A 208 16.90 -6.38 11.01
CA SER A 208 16.47 -7.66 11.60
C SER A 208 17.39 -8.79 11.19
N THR A 209 17.71 -9.69 12.13
CA THR A 209 18.50 -10.89 11.85
C THR A 209 17.76 -11.93 11.00
N ALA A 210 16.43 -11.79 10.87
CA ALA A 210 15.62 -12.63 9.98
C ALA A 210 15.69 -12.16 8.51
N LEU A 211 16.23 -10.95 8.26
CA LEU A 211 16.39 -10.37 6.94
C LEU A 211 17.82 -10.54 6.42
N SER A 212 17.94 -10.86 5.14
CA SER A 212 19.20 -10.79 4.39
C SER A 212 18.94 -10.25 2.98
N LEU A 213 19.99 -9.83 2.29
CA LEU A 213 19.91 -9.21 0.97
C LEU A 213 20.91 -9.84 0.01
N ASP A 214 20.43 -10.21 -1.16
CA ASP A 214 21.24 -10.42 -2.36
C ASP A 214 20.94 -9.31 -3.38
N VAL A 215 21.95 -8.93 -4.16
CA VAL A 215 21.78 -7.94 -5.24
C VAL A 215 22.33 -8.54 -6.53
N VAL A 216 21.51 -8.56 -7.55
CA VAL A 216 21.90 -8.98 -8.92
C VAL A 216 22.12 -7.71 -9.73
N ASP A 217 23.36 -7.50 -10.17
CA ASP A 217 23.76 -6.37 -11.03
C ASP A 217 23.69 -6.74 -12.53
N GLU A 218 24.01 -5.79 -13.40
CA GLU A 218 23.94 -6.00 -14.87
C GLU A 218 24.95 -7.05 -15.37
N GLU A 219 26.08 -7.25 -14.70
CA GLU A 219 27.04 -8.30 -15.06
C GLU A 219 26.44 -9.68 -14.76
N ASP A 220 25.83 -9.83 -13.60
CA ASP A 220 25.15 -11.07 -13.20
C ASP A 220 23.88 -11.29 -14.05
N MET A 221 23.10 -10.25 -14.35
CA MET A 221 21.97 -10.33 -15.27
C MET A 221 22.39 -10.85 -16.65
N THR A 222 23.55 -10.39 -17.15
CA THR A 222 24.12 -10.85 -18.42
C THR A 222 24.44 -12.33 -18.39
N LYS A 223 25.12 -12.81 -17.32
CA LYS A 223 25.43 -14.23 -17.12
C LYS A 223 24.18 -15.11 -17.03
N LEU A 224 23.11 -14.56 -16.47
CA LEU A 224 21.81 -15.23 -16.30
C LEU A 224 20.94 -15.19 -17.57
N GLY A 225 21.31 -14.42 -18.58
CA GLY A 225 20.52 -14.25 -19.80
C GLY A 225 19.27 -13.41 -19.61
N MET A 226 19.24 -12.48 -18.66
CA MET A 226 18.12 -11.55 -18.39
C MET A 226 18.10 -10.41 -19.42
N ASN A 227 18.05 -10.77 -20.71
CA ASN A 227 18.25 -9.79 -21.77
C ASN A 227 17.05 -8.86 -21.97
N ALA A 228 15.84 -9.27 -21.59
CA ALA A 228 14.68 -8.38 -21.66
C ALA A 228 14.79 -7.28 -20.59
N TYR A 229 15.23 -7.61 -19.37
CA TYR A 229 15.51 -6.65 -18.32
C TYR A 229 16.61 -5.66 -18.74
N LEU A 230 17.76 -6.19 -19.20
CA LEU A 230 18.91 -5.40 -19.64
C LEU A 230 18.58 -4.51 -20.86
N ALA A 231 17.70 -4.94 -21.76
CA ALA A 231 17.29 -4.13 -22.90
C ALA A 231 16.60 -2.83 -22.44
N VAL A 232 15.78 -2.89 -21.40
CA VAL A 232 15.11 -1.71 -20.84
C VAL A 232 16.12 -0.75 -20.20
N SER A 233 17.08 -1.24 -19.39
CA SER A 233 18.05 -0.40 -18.69
C SER A 233 19.06 0.28 -19.61
N ARG A 234 19.29 -0.29 -20.80
CA ARG A 234 20.35 0.10 -21.73
C ARG A 234 20.31 1.56 -22.18
N GLY A 235 19.13 2.20 -22.14
CA GLY A 235 18.95 3.62 -22.43
C GLY A 235 19.28 4.56 -21.26
N SER A 236 19.60 4.02 -20.08
CA SER A 236 19.98 4.82 -18.91
C SER A 236 21.48 4.75 -18.63
N GLN A 237 22.02 5.81 -18.02
CA GLN A 237 23.36 5.80 -17.42
C GLN A 237 23.37 5.23 -16.01
N ASN A 238 22.19 5.11 -15.38
CA ASN A 238 22.03 4.47 -14.07
C ASN A 238 21.92 2.96 -14.28
N PRO A 239 22.88 2.15 -13.78
CA PRO A 239 22.82 0.70 -13.96
C PRO A 239 21.60 0.09 -13.23
N ALA A 240 21.06 -0.98 -13.81
CA ALA A 240 19.99 -1.74 -13.20
C ALA A 240 20.48 -2.58 -12.00
N TYR A 241 19.64 -2.68 -10.99
CA TYR A 241 19.86 -3.56 -9.83
C TYR A 241 18.57 -4.28 -9.46
N MET A 242 18.61 -5.60 -9.37
CA MET A 242 17.53 -6.38 -8.80
C MET A 242 17.92 -6.80 -7.37
N SER A 243 17.22 -6.24 -6.38
CA SER A 243 17.46 -6.52 -4.96
C SER A 243 16.52 -7.61 -4.48
N ILE A 244 17.04 -8.61 -3.80
CA ILE A 244 16.30 -9.77 -3.27
C ILE A 244 16.42 -9.78 -1.76
N LEU A 245 15.37 -9.38 -1.06
CA LEU A 245 15.24 -9.41 0.39
C LEU A 245 14.68 -10.76 0.82
N HIS A 246 15.42 -11.53 1.57
CA HIS A 246 14.98 -12.78 2.17
C HIS A 246 14.57 -12.53 3.62
N PHE A 247 13.34 -12.86 3.96
CA PHE A 247 12.83 -12.91 5.33
C PHE A 247 12.61 -14.37 5.68
N ASN A 248 13.49 -14.94 6.51
CA ASN A 248 13.52 -16.35 6.88
C ASN A 248 13.14 -16.52 8.35
N ASN A 249 11.84 -16.66 8.62
CA ASN A 249 11.31 -16.70 9.98
C ASN A 249 10.27 -17.83 10.20
N ALA A 250 10.06 -18.69 9.22
CA ALA A 250 9.19 -19.86 9.42
C ALA A 250 9.76 -20.81 10.45
N PRO A 251 8.93 -21.41 11.34
CA PRO A 251 9.34 -22.47 12.26
C PRO A 251 9.95 -23.69 11.53
N ASP A 252 9.37 -24.07 10.40
CA ASP A 252 9.95 -25.03 9.48
C ASP A 252 10.86 -24.29 8.48
N LYS A 253 12.16 -24.51 8.60
CA LYS A 253 13.16 -23.90 7.70
C LYS A 253 13.04 -24.35 6.24
N ASN A 254 12.36 -25.48 5.98
CA ASN A 254 12.12 -26.00 4.64
C ASN A 254 10.77 -25.52 4.07
N ALA A 255 9.99 -24.71 4.82
CA ALA A 255 8.76 -24.15 4.31
C ALA A 255 9.04 -23.32 3.05
N LYS A 256 8.30 -23.60 1.97
CA LYS A 256 8.41 -22.87 0.71
C LYS A 256 8.11 -21.39 0.93
N PRO A 257 8.92 -20.47 0.35
CA PRO A 257 8.69 -19.05 0.52
C PRO A 257 7.49 -18.57 -0.29
N ILE A 258 6.87 -17.47 0.18
CA ILE A 258 6.00 -16.63 -0.64
C ILE A 258 6.87 -15.53 -1.22
N VAL A 259 6.80 -15.32 -2.54
CA VAL A 259 7.62 -14.34 -3.25
C VAL A 259 6.77 -13.15 -3.69
N LEU A 260 7.22 -11.95 -3.38
CA LEU A 260 6.64 -10.69 -3.83
C LEU A 260 7.62 -10.03 -4.81
N VAL A 261 7.18 -9.76 -6.04
CA VAL A 261 8.02 -9.12 -7.07
C VAL A 261 7.47 -7.74 -7.38
N GLY A 262 8.25 -6.69 -7.15
CA GLY A 262 7.83 -5.30 -7.40
C GLY A 262 8.51 -4.68 -8.61
N LYS A 263 7.72 -4.17 -9.57
CA LYS A 263 8.22 -3.29 -10.64
C LYS A 263 8.91 -2.08 -10.02
N GLY A 264 10.15 -1.83 -10.41
CA GLY A 264 11.00 -0.79 -9.85
C GLY A 264 11.55 0.19 -10.90
N LEU A 265 10.72 0.59 -11.88
CA LEU A 265 11.12 1.61 -12.87
C LEU A 265 11.21 2.97 -12.19
N THR A 266 12.42 3.38 -11.79
CA THR A 266 12.65 4.61 -11.02
C THR A 266 12.32 5.87 -11.79
N PHE A 267 12.37 5.80 -13.11
CA PHE A 267 11.75 6.74 -14.03
C PHE A 267 11.45 6.07 -15.37
N ASP A 268 10.27 6.32 -15.92
CA ASP A 268 9.86 5.81 -17.22
C ASP A 268 9.50 6.95 -18.17
N ALA A 269 10.40 7.23 -19.12
CA ALA A 269 10.14 8.18 -20.21
C ALA A 269 9.41 7.54 -21.41
N GLY A 270 9.18 6.22 -21.39
CA GLY A 270 8.69 5.43 -22.51
C GLY A 270 9.81 4.91 -23.43
N GLY A 271 11.06 5.32 -23.21
CA GLY A 271 12.16 4.99 -24.10
C GLY A 271 12.02 5.68 -25.47
N ILE A 272 12.33 4.97 -26.56
CA ILE A 272 12.18 5.49 -27.94
C ILE A 272 10.71 5.77 -28.28
N SER A 273 9.77 4.98 -27.75
CA SER A 273 8.33 5.27 -27.80
C SER A 273 7.97 6.32 -26.73
N LEU A 274 8.53 7.53 -26.87
CA LEU A 274 8.51 8.59 -25.87
C LEU A 274 7.09 8.96 -25.44
N LYS A 275 6.86 9.03 -24.14
CA LYS A 275 5.60 9.51 -23.56
C LYS A 275 5.34 10.99 -23.89
N PRO A 276 4.07 11.44 -23.96
CA PRO A 276 3.74 12.87 -23.97
C PRO A 276 4.34 13.59 -22.76
N ALA A 277 4.72 14.86 -22.91
CA ALA A 277 5.30 15.65 -21.83
C ALA A 277 4.32 15.89 -20.66
N ALA A 278 3.01 15.92 -20.94
CA ALA A 278 1.99 16.07 -19.92
C ALA A 278 2.04 14.88 -18.96
N ASP A 279 2.10 15.19 -17.65
CA ASP A 279 2.13 14.23 -16.54
C ASP A 279 3.34 13.27 -16.54
N MET A 280 4.37 13.49 -17.40
CA MET A 280 5.57 12.65 -17.40
C MET A 280 6.33 12.71 -16.06
N ASP A 281 6.22 13.81 -15.31
CA ASP A 281 6.80 13.94 -13.96
C ASP A 281 6.20 12.97 -12.94
N GLU A 282 5.01 12.40 -13.23
CA GLU A 282 4.40 11.34 -12.41
C GLU A 282 5.04 9.97 -12.64
N MET A 283 5.83 9.81 -13.69
CA MET A 283 6.54 8.55 -13.96
C MET A 283 7.67 8.23 -12.99
N LYS A 284 7.94 9.12 -12.04
CA LYS A 284 8.72 8.79 -10.83
C LYS A 284 8.01 7.77 -9.93
N TYR A 285 6.69 7.62 -10.06
CA TYR A 285 5.89 6.63 -9.32
C TYR A 285 5.87 5.25 -9.97
N ASP A 286 6.54 5.09 -11.10
CA ASP A 286 6.55 3.81 -11.84
C ASP A 286 7.36 2.70 -11.14
N MET A 287 7.94 3.03 -10.02
CA MET A 287 8.61 2.11 -9.07
C MET A 287 7.75 1.78 -7.84
N CYS A 288 6.49 2.19 -7.80
CA CYS A 288 5.61 1.95 -6.63
C CYS A 288 5.36 0.45 -6.37
N GLY A 289 5.52 -0.42 -7.37
CA GLY A 289 5.53 -1.86 -7.16
C GLY A 289 6.64 -2.30 -6.22
N ALA A 290 7.89 -1.91 -6.52
CA ALA A 290 9.04 -2.18 -5.66
C ALA A 290 8.93 -1.50 -4.30
N ALA A 291 8.45 -0.24 -4.25
CA ALA A 291 8.21 0.45 -2.98
C ALA A 291 7.19 -0.27 -2.10
N SER A 292 6.14 -0.84 -2.69
CA SER A 292 5.12 -1.60 -1.95
C SER A 292 5.66 -2.92 -1.42
N VAL A 293 6.47 -3.63 -2.21
CA VAL A 293 7.18 -4.84 -1.75
C VAL A 293 8.12 -4.49 -0.59
N PHE A 294 8.92 -3.43 -0.72
CA PHE A 294 9.78 -2.93 0.35
C PHE A 294 9.01 -2.63 1.64
N GLY A 295 7.89 -1.88 1.52
CA GLY A 295 7.02 -1.56 2.66
C GLY A 295 6.42 -2.80 3.32
N THR A 296 6.02 -3.79 2.53
CA THR A 296 5.50 -5.06 3.02
C THR A 296 6.57 -5.85 3.76
N MET A 297 7.79 -5.96 3.21
CA MET A 297 8.93 -6.61 3.89
C MET A 297 9.26 -5.97 5.23
N LYS A 298 9.19 -4.62 5.31
CA LYS A 298 9.33 -3.89 6.56
C LYS A 298 8.22 -4.26 7.56
N ALA A 299 6.97 -4.27 7.14
CA ALA A 299 5.83 -4.56 8.01
C ALA A 299 5.90 -5.98 8.58
N ILE A 300 6.19 -7.00 7.74
CA ILE A 300 6.29 -8.39 8.22
C ILE A 300 7.48 -8.63 9.14
N ALA A 301 8.58 -7.91 8.94
CA ALA A 301 9.73 -7.97 9.83
C ALA A 301 9.40 -7.38 11.21
N GLU A 302 8.69 -6.25 11.28
CA GLU A 302 8.21 -5.66 12.53
C GLU A 302 7.19 -6.56 13.25
N LEU A 303 6.33 -7.25 12.50
CA LEU A 303 5.37 -8.24 13.02
C LEU A 303 6.03 -9.56 13.43
N ASN A 304 7.25 -9.79 12.99
CA ASN A 304 7.95 -11.05 13.19
C ASN A 304 7.10 -12.27 12.74
N LEU A 305 6.48 -12.18 11.55
CA LEU A 305 5.57 -13.22 11.06
C LEU A 305 6.31 -14.56 10.91
N PRO A 306 5.68 -15.69 11.31
CA PRO A 306 6.29 -17.02 11.24
C PRO A 306 6.24 -17.59 9.80
N LEU A 307 6.83 -16.89 8.83
CA LEU A 307 6.83 -17.23 7.40
C LEU A 307 8.23 -17.06 6.79
N ASN A 308 8.46 -17.73 5.67
CA ASN A 308 9.53 -17.40 4.74
C ASN A 308 8.94 -16.55 3.61
N VAL A 309 9.47 -15.33 3.43
CA VAL A 309 9.02 -14.40 2.38
C VAL A 309 10.23 -13.85 1.65
N ILE A 310 10.14 -13.76 0.33
CA ILE A 310 11.17 -13.13 -0.51
C ILE A 310 10.57 -11.91 -1.17
N GLY A 311 11.18 -10.74 -0.98
CA GLY A 311 10.81 -9.49 -1.66
C GLY A 311 11.81 -9.13 -2.74
N VAL A 312 11.38 -9.03 -3.98
CA VAL A 312 12.23 -8.66 -5.13
C VAL A 312 11.89 -7.24 -5.57
N LEU A 313 12.90 -6.37 -5.59
CA LEU A 313 12.80 -5.00 -6.09
C LEU A 313 13.50 -4.94 -7.45
N ALA A 314 12.75 -4.91 -8.53
CA ALA A 314 13.29 -4.95 -9.89
C ALA A 314 13.64 -3.53 -10.39
N GLY A 315 14.75 -2.97 -9.91
CA GLY A 315 15.20 -1.59 -10.13
C GLY A 315 15.79 -1.35 -11.51
N CYS A 316 15.19 -0.42 -12.28
CA CYS A 316 15.60 -0.09 -13.65
C CYS A 316 15.15 1.34 -14.00
N GLU A 317 15.66 1.91 -15.11
CA GLU A 317 15.14 3.13 -15.76
C GLU A 317 14.91 2.89 -17.26
N ASN A 318 13.84 3.48 -17.80
CA ASN A 318 13.53 3.43 -19.24
C ASN A 318 13.66 4.83 -19.86
N LEU A 319 14.78 5.08 -20.55
CA LEU A 319 15.11 6.37 -21.12
C LEU A 319 15.43 6.26 -22.62
N PRO A 320 15.15 7.31 -23.43
CA PRO A 320 15.60 7.39 -24.81
C PRO A 320 17.10 7.75 -24.86
N ASP A 321 17.88 6.96 -25.58
CA ASP A 321 19.32 7.17 -25.79
C ASP A 321 19.76 6.50 -27.11
N GLY A 322 20.97 6.80 -27.55
CA GLY A 322 21.55 6.15 -28.71
C GLY A 322 21.75 4.63 -28.56
N ASN A 323 21.84 4.13 -27.35
CA ASN A 323 21.97 2.71 -27.03
C ASN A 323 20.64 2.05 -26.61
N ALA A 324 19.53 2.81 -26.52
CA ALA A 324 18.23 2.29 -26.10
C ALA A 324 17.71 1.23 -27.12
N TYR A 325 16.93 0.28 -26.57
CA TYR A 325 16.21 -0.67 -27.43
C TYR A 325 15.07 0.02 -28.17
N ARG A 326 14.61 -0.62 -29.25
CA ARG A 326 13.75 0.03 -30.25
C ARG A 326 12.54 -0.81 -30.57
N PRO A 327 11.43 -0.21 -30.98
CA PRO A 327 10.38 -0.94 -31.67
C PRO A 327 10.95 -1.72 -32.87
N GLY A 328 10.60 -3.01 -32.97
CA GLY A 328 11.13 -3.95 -33.94
C GLY A 328 12.31 -4.80 -33.46
N ASP A 329 12.93 -4.48 -32.33
CA ASP A 329 13.95 -5.35 -31.73
C ASP A 329 13.29 -6.67 -31.21
N ILE A 330 14.03 -7.78 -31.32
CA ILE A 330 13.63 -9.07 -30.76
C ILE A 330 14.55 -9.40 -29.59
N LEU A 331 13.97 -9.66 -28.44
CA LEU A 331 14.68 -9.95 -27.20
C LEU A 331 14.54 -11.43 -26.86
N THR A 332 15.62 -12.09 -26.50
CA THR A 332 15.57 -13.44 -25.91
C THR A 332 15.55 -13.31 -24.40
N THR A 333 14.46 -13.71 -23.77
CA THR A 333 14.27 -13.62 -22.32
C THR A 333 15.03 -14.73 -21.57
N MET A 334 15.13 -14.61 -20.25
CA MET A 334 15.82 -15.56 -19.40
C MET A 334 15.27 -17.01 -19.52
N ASN A 335 13.96 -17.18 -19.76
CA ASN A 335 13.38 -18.52 -19.96
C ASN A 335 13.52 -19.05 -21.40
N GLY A 336 14.14 -18.29 -22.30
CA GLY A 336 14.40 -18.68 -23.68
C GLY A 336 13.34 -18.26 -24.69
N LEU A 337 12.16 -17.76 -24.25
CA LEU A 337 11.16 -17.21 -25.17
C LEU A 337 11.68 -15.92 -25.82
N THR A 338 11.34 -15.74 -27.10
CA THR A 338 11.64 -14.52 -27.83
C THR A 338 10.47 -13.56 -27.81
N VAL A 339 10.76 -12.27 -27.65
CA VAL A 339 9.76 -11.20 -27.59
C VAL A 339 10.05 -10.12 -28.61
N GLU A 340 9.13 -9.87 -29.52
CA GLU A 340 9.16 -8.72 -30.41
C GLU A 340 8.70 -7.48 -29.66
N VAL A 341 9.53 -6.45 -29.61
CA VAL A 341 9.21 -5.16 -29.03
C VAL A 341 8.42 -4.34 -30.04
N LEU A 342 7.14 -4.13 -29.81
CA LEU A 342 6.32 -3.24 -30.65
C LEU A 342 6.20 -1.84 -30.05
N ASN A 343 6.40 -1.71 -28.73
CA ASN A 343 6.34 -0.45 -28.02
C ASN A 343 7.30 -0.49 -26.82
N THR A 344 8.25 0.42 -26.75
CA THR A 344 9.22 0.51 -25.66
C THR A 344 8.63 1.11 -24.38
N ASP A 345 7.44 1.70 -24.43
CA ASP A 345 6.64 2.15 -23.26
C ASP A 345 5.85 1.00 -22.61
N ALA A 346 6.05 -0.22 -23.07
CA ALA A 346 5.59 -1.45 -22.43
C ALA A 346 6.78 -2.25 -21.85
N GLU A 347 7.63 -1.57 -21.15
CA GLU A 347 8.93 -1.97 -20.59
C GLU A 347 8.80 -2.77 -19.31
N GLY A 348 7.83 -2.40 -18.43
CA GLY A 348 7.67 -3.02 -17.12
C GLY A 348 7.46 -4.52 -17.18
N ARG A 349 6.70 -4.99 -18.17
CA ARG A 349 6.50 -6.43 -18.38
C ARG A 349 7.77 -7.14 -18.91
N LEU A 350 8.67 -6.43 -19.59
CA LEU A 350 9.97 -6.96 -20.03
C LEU A 350 10.93 -7.11 -18.85
N VAL A 351 10.96 -6.16 -17.93
CA VAL A 351 11.69 -6.29 -16.66
C VAL A 351 11.12 -7.42 -15.82
N LEU A 352 9.80 -7.48 -15.69
CA LEU A 352 9.13 -8.48 -14.86
C LEU A 352 9.24 -9.90 -15.43
N CYS A 353 9.25 -10.11 -16.74
CA CYS A 353 9.33 -11.46 -17.32
C CYS A 353 10.64 -12.18 -16.92
N ASP A 354 11.76 -11.48 -16.89
CA ASP A 354 13.03 -12.03 -16.44
C ASP A 354 13.09 -12.17 -14.90
N ALA A 355 12.56 -11.19 -14.16
CA ALA A 355 12.46 -11.29 -12.70
C ALA A 355 11.56 -12.45 -12.25
N LEU A 356 10.42 -12.68 -12.91
CA LEU A 356 9.50 -13.80 -12.65
C LEU A 356 10.14 -15.15 -13.03
N THR A 357 10.95 -15.21 -14.09
CA THR A 357 11.74 -16.40 -14.41
C THR A 357 12.84 -16.63 -13.36
N TYR A 358 13.49 -15.58 -12.89
CA TYR A 358 14.54 -15.67 -11.88
C TYR A 358 14.05 -16.31 -10.59
N VAL A 359 12.84 -15.94 -10.12
CA VAL A 359 12.32 -16.41 -8.83
C VAL A 359 11.88 -17.88 -8.83
N GLU A 360 11.79 -18.56 -9.97
CA GLU A 360 11.55 -20.00 -10.06
C GLU A 360 12.56 -20.82 -9.21
N ARG A 361 13.80 -20.34 -9.09
CA ARG A 361 14.88 -20.99 -8.33
C ARG A 361 14.61 -21.15 -6.84
N PHE A 362 13.69 -20.36 -6.29
CA PHE A 362 13.31 -20.43 -4.88
C PHE A 362 12.20 -21.44 -4.60
N GLU A 363 11.69 -22.12 -5.64
CA GLU A 363 10.58 -23.10 -5.53
C GLU A 363 9.40 -22.56 -4.71
N PRO A 364 8.87 -21.35 -5.04
CA PRO A 364 7.92 -20.64 -4.20
C PRO A 364 6.57 -21.37 -4.06
N GLN A 365 5.90 -21.16 -2.92
CA GLN A 365 4.51 -21.57 -2.74
C GLN A 365 3.57 -20.68 -3.60
N TYR A 366 3.77 -19.37 -3.51
CA TYR A 366 3.06 -18.34 -4.28
C TYR A 366 4.04 -17.29 -4.77
N VAL A 367 3.76 -16.73 -5.94
CA VAL A 367 4.42 -15.52 -6.43
C VAL A 367 3.35 -14.47 -6.71
N ILE A 368 3.48 -13.28 -6.11
CA ILE A 368 2.63 -12.14 -6.39
C ILE A 368 3.51 -11.02 -6.94
N ASP A 369 3.31 -10.61 -8.19
CA ASP A 369 3.96 -9.42 -8.68
C ASP A 369 3.05 -8.20 -8.58
N VAL A 370 3.68 -7.04 -8.37
CA VAL A 370 3.00 -5.75 -8.14
C VAL A 370 3.64 -4.71 -9.05
N ALA A 371 2.84 -4.11 -9.90
CA ALA A 371 3.35 -3.16 -10.89
C ALA A 371 2.37 -2.04 -11.21
N THR A 372 2.88 -0.85 -11.41
CA THR A 372 2.24 0.26 -12.11
C THR A 372 2.32 -0.03 -13.61
N LEU A 373 1.53 -1.03 -14.06
CA LEU A 373 1.83 -1.67 -15.34
C LEU A 373 1.12 -1.03 -16.52
N THR A 374 -0.16 -0.67 -16.37
CA THR A 374 -0.94 -0.24 -17.54
C THR A 374 -1.86 0.95 -17.27
N GLY A 375 -1.80 1.94 -18.16
CA GLY A 375 -2.83 2.98 -18.24
C GLY A 375 -4.22 2.39 -18.54
N ALA A 376 -4.29 1.24 -19.19
CA ALA A 376 -5.53 0.53 -19.46
C ALA A 376 -6.25 0.09 -18.16
N CYS A 377 -5.51 -0.28 -17.12
CA CYS A 377 -6.07 -0.58 -15.81
C CYS A 377 -6.71 0.66 -15.18
N VAL A 378 -6.05 1.83 -15.30
CA VAL A 378 -6.60 3.11 -14.83
C VAL A 378 -7.90 3.46 -15.55
N VAL A 379 -7.96 3.26 -16.87
CA VAL A 379 -9.17 3.52 -17.67
C VAL A 379 -10.31 2.58 -17.27
N ALA A 380 -10.01 1.30 -16.97
CA ALA A 380 -11.01 0.29 -16.64
C ALA A 380 -11.54 0.41 -15.20
N LEU A 381 -10.65 0.61 -14.21
CA LEU A 381 -10.97 0.52 -12.78
C LEU A 381 -10.85 1.84 -12.03
N GLY A 382 -10.39 2.91 -12.69
CA GLY A 382 -10.16 4.22 -12.08
C GLY A 382 -9.04 4.17 -11.03
N GLN A 383 -9.19 5.00 -10.00
CA GLN A 383 -8.20 5.16 -8.92
C GLN A 383 -8.61 4.44 -7.61
N HIS A 384 -9.58 3.52 -7.68
CA HIS A 384 -10.16 2.91 -6.48
C HIS A 384 -9.79 1.45 -6.29
N ASN A 385 -9.71 0.69 -7.38
CA ASN A 385 -9.37 -0.73 -7.33
C ASN A 385 -8.07 -0.99 -8.07
N SER A 386 -7.20 -1.82 -7.50
CA SER A 386 -6.08 -2.42 -8.23
C SER A 386 -6.61 -3.55 -9.11
N GLY A 387 -6.01 -3.74 -10.29
CA GLY A 387 -6.36 -4.86 -11.16
C GLY A 387 -5.68 -6.14 -10.67
N LEU A 388 -6.45 -7.20 -10.46
CA LEU A 388 -5.91 -8.51 -10.10
C LEU A 388 -6.03 -9.46 -11.29
N VAL A 389 -4.93 -10.07 -11.71
CA VAL A 389 -4.90 -11.16 -12.68
C VAL A 389 -4.25 -12.37 -12.01
N SER A 390 -4.81 -13.56 -12.18
CA SER A 390 -4.24 -14.79 -11.64
C SER A 390 -4.63 -15.99 -12.49
N THR A 391 -3.73 -16.95 -12.58
CA THR A 391 -3.97 -18.27 -13.18
C THR A 391 -4.58 -19.26 -12.18
N ASP A 392 -4.69 -18.88 -10.90
CA ASP A 392 -5.19 -19.72 -9.82
C ASP A 392 -6.35 -19.03 -9.09
N ASP A 393 -7.49 -19.71 -8.98
CA ASP A 393 -8.69 -19.15 -8.38
C ASP A 393 -8.58 -19.03 -6.87
N VAL A 394 -7.87 -19.96 -6.21
CA VAL A 394 -7.70 -19.96 -4.75
C VAL A 394 -6.83 -18.78 -4.32
N LEU A 395 -5.70 -18.58 -4.99
CA LEU A 395 -4.83 -17.43 -4.71
C LEU A 395 -5.54 -16.10 -4.97
N ALA A 396 -6.31 -16.02 -6.08
CA ALA A 396 -7.09 -14.83 -6.39
C ALA A 396 -8.10 -14.50 -5.29
N GLU A 397 -8.84 -15.50 -4.80
CA GLU A 397 -9.82 -15.30 -3.72
C GLU A 397 -9.16 -14.90 -2.40
N GLN A 398 -8.04 -15.50 -2.04
CA GLN A 398 -7.26 -15.12 -0.84
C GLN A 398 -6.80 -13.66 -0.89
N LEU A 399 -6.35 -13.18 -2.06
CA LEU A 399 -5.97 -11.77 -2.26
C LEU A 399 -7.18 -10.83 -2.21
N LEU A 400 -8.32 -11.21 -2.79
CA LEU A 400 -9.57 -10.43 -2.70
C LEU A 400 -10.10 -10.38 -1.26
N GLN A 401 -9.98 -11.47 -0.49
CA GLN A 401 -10.30 -11.49 0.93
C GLN A 401 -9.43 -10.51 1.73
N ALA A 402 -8.12 -10.52 1.50
CA ALA A 402 -7.20 -9.57 2.12
C ALA A 402 -7.53 -8.11 1.74
N ALA A 403 -7.87 -7.86 0.47
CA ALA A 403 -8.33 -6.56 -0.01
C ALA A 403 -9.60 -6.09 0.71
N HIS A 404 -10.56 -6.99 0.94
CA HIS A 404 -11.78 -6.69 1.68
C HIS A 404 -11.51 -6.41 3.17
N GLN A 405 -10.63 -7.18 3.81
CA GLN A 405 -10.27 -7.00 5.22
C GLN A 405 -9.60 -5.64 5.48
N THR A 406 -8.80 -5.15 4.54
CA THR A 406 -8.03 -3.89 4.66
C THR A 406 -8.68 -2.69 4.01
N THR A 407 -9.77 -2.86 3.27
CA THR A 407 -10.33 -1.83 2.37
C THR A 407 -9.35 -1.35 1.28
N ASP A 408 -8.24 -2.04 1.09
CA ASP A 408 -7.29 -1.81 0.00
C ASP A 408 -7.75 -2.59 -1.24
N LYS A 409 -8.75 -2.05 -1.92
CA LYS A 409 -9.60 -2.75 -2.89
C LYS A 409 -8.86 -3.22 -4.12
N ALA A 410 -9.15 -4.45 -4.55
CA ALA A 410 -8.74 -5.02 -5.81
C ALA A 410 -9.97 -5.60 -6.56
N TRP A 411 -9.86 -5.74 -7.87
CA TRP A 411 -10.88 -6.34 -8.72
C TRP A 411 -10.23 -7.31 -9.71
N ARG A 412 -10.76 -8.54 -9.77
CA ARG A 412 -10.20 -9.56 -10.66
C ARG A 412 -10.60 -9.30 -12.10
N LEU A 413 -9.61 -9.27 -12.99
CA LEU A 413 -9.75 -9.20 -14.43
C LEU A 413 -9.67 -10.61 -15.03
N PRO A 414 -10.35 -10.88 -16.16
CA PRO A 414 -10.31 -12.18 -16.79
C PRO A 414 -8.92 -12.49 -17.37
N LEU A 415 -8.65 -13.79 -17.51
CA LEU A 415 -7.46 -14.30 -18.20
C LEU A 415 -7.88 -15.54 -18.98
N SER A 416 -7.93 -15.46 -20.31
CA SER A 416 -8.33 -16.55 -21.19
C SER A 416 -7.41 -16.67 -22.42
N GLU A 417 -7.57 -17.75 -23.18
CA GLU A 417 -6.71 -18.05 -24.34
C GLU A 417 -6.81 -16.99 -25.44
N GLU A 418 -7.96 -16.33 -25.60
CA GLU A 418 -8.15 -15.30 -26.61
C GLU A 418 -7.20 -14.10 -26.39
N TYR A 419 -6.84 -13.80 -25.13
CA TYR A 419 -5.85 -12.75 -24.85
C TYR A 419 -4.42 -13.18 -25.15
N GLN A 420 -4.12 -14.48 -25.12
CA GLN A 420 -2.83 -15.01 -25.58
C GLN A 420 -2.69 -14.87 -27.11
N GLU A 421 -3.80 -15.12 -27.85
CA GLU A 421 -3.81 -14.95 -29.31
C GLU A 421 -3.45 -13.51 -29.74
N GLN A 422 -3.81 -12.49 -28.93
CA GLN A 422 -3.45 -11.09 -29.19
C GLN A 422 -1.96 -10.80 -29.06
N LEU A 423 -1.20 -11.68 -28.40
CA LEU A 423 0.24 -11.52 -28.18
C LEU A 423 1.09 -12.22 -29.26
N LYS A 424 0.50 -12.86 -30.26
CA LYS A 424 1.23 -13.53 -31.34
C LYS A 424 2.05 -12.51 -32.15
N SER A 425 3.28 -12.88 -32.45
CA SER A 425 4.18 -12.16 -33.37
C SER A 425 4.45 -13.01 -34.60
N PRO A 426 4.58 -12.42 -35.79
CA PRO A 426 5.06 -13.15 -36.97
C PRO A 426 6.59 -13.40 -36.95
N PHE A 427 7.35 -12.78 -36.02
CA PHE A 427 8.80 -12.79 -35.99
C PHE A 427 9.41 -13.34 -34.69
N ALA A 428 8.61 -13.47 -33.62
CA ALA A 428 9.03 -13.97 -32.32
C ALA A 428 7.93 -14.84 -31.71
N ASP A 429 8.19 -15.47 -30.55
CA ASP A 429 7.19 -16.26 -29.85
C ASP A 429 6.04 -15.39 -29.34
N LEU A 430 6.36 -14.16 -28.91
CA LEU A 430 5.40 -13.19 -28.36
C LEU A 430 5.72 -11.77 -28.85
N ALA A 431 4.69 -10.93 -28.92
CA ALA A 431 4.86 -9.47 -28.94
C ALA A 431 4.72 -8.92 -27.51
N ASN A 432 5.40 -7.80 -27.20
CA ASN A 432 5.31 -7.20 -25.87
C ASN A 432 3.98 -6.48 -25.60
N ILE A 433 3.15 -6.23 -26.62
CA ILE A 433 1.80 -5.67 -26.49
C ILE A 433 0.78 -6.46 -27.32
N GLY A 434 -0.46 -6.53 -26.86
CA GLY A 434 -1.61 -7.20 -27.53
C GLY A 434 -2.52 -6.23 -28.30
N GLY A 435 -1.99 -5.07 -28.73
CA GLY A 435 -2.79 -4.05 -29.41
C GLY A 435 -3.50 -3.10 -28.43
N ARG A 436 -4.50 -2.36 -28.95
CA ARG A 436 -5.19 -1.29 -28.21
C ARG A 436 -6.15 -1.78 -27.12
N TRP A 437 -6.79 -2.93 -27.34
CA TRP A 437 -7.92 -3.37 -26.50
C TRP A 437 -7.49 -4.34 -25.42
N GLY A 438 -8.09 -4.19 -24.22
CA GLY A 438 -7.82 -5.09 -23.11
C GLY A 438 -6.39 -5.03 -22.56
N GLY A 439 -5.71 -3.87 -22.65
CA GLY A 439 -4.27 -3.73 -22.38
C GLY A 439 -3.84 -4.23 -21.00
N ALA A 440 -4.66 -4.08 -19.96
CA ALA A 440 -4.37 -4.62 -18.64
C ALA A 440 -4.40 -6.16 -18.61
N ILE A 441 -5.34 -6.74 -19.35
CA ILE A 441 -5.52 -8.20 -19.45
C ILE A 441 -4.42 -8.81 -20.31
N THR A 442 -4.10 -8.21 -21.46
CA THR A 442 -3.01 -8.70 -22.33
C THR A 442 -1.64 -8.56 -21.66
N ALA A 443 -1.45 -7.55 -20.77
CA ALA A 443 -0.24 -7.45 -19.97
C ALA A 443 -0.13 -8.62 -18.97
N GLY A 444 -1.22 -8.95 -18.26
CA GLY A 444 -1.29 -10.14 -17.41
C GLY A 444 -1.09 -11.44 -18.21
N ALA A 445 -1.70 -11.54 -19.39
CA ALA A 445 -1.51 -12.68 -20.30
C ALA A 445 -0.05 -12.81 -20.75
N PHE A 446 0.64 -11.71 -21.03
CA PHE A 446 2.07 -11.72 -21.33
C PHE A 446 2.87 -12.30 -20.14
N LEU A 447 2.68 -11.78 -18.93
CA LEU A 447 3.39 -12.22 -17.73
C LEU A 447 3.14 -13.71 -17.41
N SER A 448 1.93 -14.21 -17.65
CA SER A 448 1.57 -15.61 -17.37
C SER A 448 2.40 -16.63 -18.17
N ASN A 449 3.06 -16.23 -19.27
CA ASN A 449 3.99 -17.09 -20.02
C ASN A 449 5.29 -17.38 -19.25
N PHE A 450 5.62 -16.57 -18.26
CA PHE A 450 6.84 -16.63 -17.46
C PHE A 450 6.61 -17.18 -16.04
N THR A 451 5.38 -17.65 -15.74
CA THR A 451 4.98 -18.08 -14.39
C THR A 451 4.43 -19.51 -14.32
N LYS A 452 4.65 -20.32 -15.35
CA LYS A 452 4.05 -21.66 -15.50
C LYS A 452 4.51 -22.69 -14.47
N LYS A 453 5.59 -22.43 -13.71
CA LYS A 453 6.18 -23.39 -12.76
C LYS A 453 5.71 -23.22 -11.31
N TYR A 454 4.87 -22.20 -11.05
CA TYR A 454 4.38 -21.89 -9.71
C TYR A 454 3.01 -21.20 -9.77
N THR A 455 2.31 -21.17 -8.63
CA THR A 455 1.06 -20.46 -8.48
C THR A 455 1.30 -18.96 -8.41
N TRP A 456 0.60 -18.18 -9.29
CA TRP A 456 0.92 -16.78 -9.55
C TRP A 456 -0.30 -15.87 -9.57
N ALA A 457 -0.09 -14.65 -9.11
CA ALA A 457 -1.00 -13.51 -9.29
C ALA A 457 -0.24 -12.22 -9.60
N HIS A 458 -0.87 -11.34 -10.34
CA HIS A 458 -0.41 -9.99 -10.67
C HIS A 458 -1.36 -8.94 -10.12
N LEU A 459 -0.83 -7.90 -9.50
CA LEU A 459 -1.56 -6.70 -9.08
C LEU A 459 -1.11 -5.50 -9.91
N ASP A 460 -1.98 -5.04 -10.83
CA ASP A 460 -1.79 -3.78 -11.54
C ASP A 460 -2.28 -2.62 -10.68
N ILE A 461 -1.34 -1.84 -10.19
CA ILE A 461 -1.57 -0.72 -9.26
C ILE A 461 -1.46 0.66 -9.92
N ALA A 462 -1.41 0.74 -11.25
CA ALA A 462 -1.24 1.99 -11.98
C ALA A 462 -2.28 3.07 -11.57
N GLY A 463 -3.51 2.67 -11.26
CA GLY A 463 -4.56 3.59 -10.81
C GLY A 463 -4.56 3.90 -9.32
N THR A 464 -3.84 3.13 -8.49
CA THR A 464 -3.97 3.20 -7.04
C THR A 464 -2.70 3.61 -6.30
N ALA A 465 -1.54 3.58 -6.98
CA ALA A 465 -0.24 3.78 -6.37
C ALA A 465 0.05 5.23 -5.98
N TRP A 466 -0.54 6.22 -6.66
CA TRP A 466 -0.39 7.64 -6.34
C TRP A 466 -1.68 8.42 -6.55
N LEU A 467 -1.74 9.62 -5.98
CA LEU A 467 -2.80 10.60 -6.16
C LEU A 467 -2.28 11.78 -6.99
N GLN A 468 -3.18 12.41 -7.74
CA GLN A 468 -2.91 13.57 -8.59
C GLN A 468 -3.43 14.88 -7.97
N GLY A 469 -3.11 16.02 -8.60
CA GLY A 469 -3.60 17.33 -8.23
C GLY A 469 -3.09 17.82 -6.87
N ALA A 470 -3.95 18.44 -6.07
CA ALA A 470 -3.59 19.04 -4.79
C ALA A 470 -3.07 18.03 -3.75
N ASN A 471 -3.46 16.77 -3.88
CA ASN A 471 -3.04 15.68 -3.00
C ASN A 471 -1.95 14.79 -3.62
N LYS A 472 -1.24 15.28 -4.64
CA LYS A 472 -0.21 14.53 -5.35
C LYS A 472 0.78 13.86 -4.40
N GLY A 473 0.93 12.56 -4.56
CA GLY A 473 1.84 11.76 -3.74
C GLY A 473 1.51 10.28 -3.75
N ALA A 474 2.50 9.46 -3.42
CA ALA A 474 2.34 8.02 -3.29
C ALA A 474 1.33 7.66 -2.19
N THR A 475 0.51 6.64 -2.42
CA THR A 475 -0.47 6.13 -1.46
C THR A 475 0.10 5.07 -0.52
N GLY A 476 1.14 4.36 -0.95
CA GLY A 476 1.68 3.17 -0.30
C GLY A 476 0.85 1.90 -0.53
N ARG A 477 -0.17 1.96 -1.40
CA ARG A 477 -0.93 0.77 -1.80
C ARG A 477 -0.07 -0.10 -2.73
N PRO A 478 -0.17 -1.43 -2.62
CA PRO A 478 -1.07 -2.23 -1.80
C PRO A 478 -0.40 -2.85 -0.54
N VAL A 479 0.46 -2.13 0.18
CA VAL A 479 1.15 -2.66 1.39
C VAL A 479 0.17 -3.29 2.39
N SER A 480 -0.98 -2.63 2.67
CA SER A 480 -1.96 -3.15 3.62
C SER A 480 -2.55 -4.48 3.15
N LEU A 481 -2.92 -4.58 1.86
CA LEU A 481 -3.43 -5.81 1.24
C LEU A 481 -2.40 -6.95 1.31
N LEU A 482 -1.16 -6.69 0.89
CA LEU A 482 -0.10 -7.71 0.85
C LEU A 482 0.26 -8.18 2.25
N THR A 483 0.39 -7.27 3.21
CA THR A 483 0.69 -7.63 4.60
C THR A 483 -0.45 -8.46 5.19
N GLN A 484 -1.72 -8.10 4.91
CA GLN A 484 -2.87 -8.88 5.37
C GLN A 484 -2.92 -10.27 4.74
N PHE A 485 -2.63 -10.38 3.45
CA PHE A 485 -2.52 -11.67 2.78
C PHE A 485 -1.49 -12.55 3.50
N LEU A 486 -0.32 -12.01 3.83
CA LEU A 486 0.72 -12.74 4.55
C LEU A 486 0.31 -13.10 5.99
N ILE A 487 -0.38 -12.21 6.71
CA ILE A 487 -0.96 -12.53 8.03
C ILE A 487 -1.95 -13.69 7.92
N ASN A 488 -2.78 -13.72 6.89
CA ASN A 488 -3.74 -14.81 6.69
C ASN A 488 -3.06 -16.16 6.43
N GLN A 489 -1.85 -16.18 5.86
CA GLN A 489 -1.07 -17.41 5.64
C GLN A 489 -0.46 -17.97 6.94
N THR A 490 -0.53 -17.27 8.05
CA THR A 490 -0.05 -17.76 9.36
C THR A 490 -1.12 -18.46 10.19
N LYS A 491 -2.37 -18.49 9.72
CA LYS A 491 -3.55 -19.08 10.41
C LYS A 491 -3.86 -20.47 9.83
#